data_3cb77ce7cf81e4e1eb4266574fd67e09
#
_entry.id   3cb77ce7cf81e4e1eb4266574fd67e09
#
_cell.length_a   1.000
_cell.length_b   1.000
_cell.length_c   1.000
_cell.angle_alpha   90.00
_cell.angle_beta   90.00
_cell.angle_gamma   90.00
#
_symmetry.space_group_name_H-M   'P 1'
#
loop_
_entity.id
_entity.type
_entity.pdbx_description
1 polymer ?
#
loop_
_entity_poly.entity_id
_entity_poly.type
_entity_poly.pdbx_seq_one_letter_code
_entity_poly.pdbx_strand_id
1 'polypeptide(L)'
;MIFVELRKPIMPQAAPTKLCSLADLARRVPDGCALGLGGVFLHRGPFALVRELARQGRRRLEIIKSSPGYDLDLLCRAGAVAKVRAGIVAMEGNFGLAPWYRRAIERREAALEEHA
;
A
#
# COMPACT_ATOMS: atom_id res chain seq x y z
N MET A 1 -30.47 55.06 14.99
CA MET A 1 -29.34 54.65 14.11
C MET A 1 -29.26 53.16 14.13
N ILE A 2 -29.59 52.49 13.01
CA ILE A 2 -29.56 51.02 12.92
C ILE A 2 -28.23 50.65 12.29
N PHE A 3 -27.34 49.96 13.06
CA PHE A 3 -26.15 49.37 12.48
C PHE A 3 -26.53 47.99 11.94
N VAL A 4 -26.53 47.88 10.61
CA VAL A 4 -26.55 46.55 9.98
C VAL A 4 -25.12 46.07 9.89
N GLU A 5 -24.72 45.17 10.77
CA GLU A 5 -23.48 44.45 10.71
C GLU A 5 -23.60 43.47 9.52
N LEU A 6 -23.03 43.85 8.37
CA LEU A 6 -22.89 42.94 7.24
C LEU A 6 -21.93 41.82 7.67
N ARG A 7 -22.51 40.70 8.13
CA ARG A 7 -21.70 39.49 8.32
C ARG A 7 -20.99 39.20 7.01
N LYS A 8 -19.65 39.23 7.04
CA LYS A 8 -18.89 38.78 5.88
C LYS A 8 -19.39 37.39 5.50
N PRO A 9 -19.68 37.13 4.21
CA PRO A 9 -20.09 35.80 3.81
C PRO A 9 -19.06 34.83 4.30
N ILE A 10 -19.48 33.81 5.05
CA ILE A 10 -18.63 32.69 5.45
C ILE A 10 -18.29 32.01 4.12
N MET A 11 -17.10 32.28 3.59
CA MET A 11 -16.59 31.53 2.46
C MET A 11 -16.51 30.08 2.91
N PRO A 12 -17.18 29.13 2.19
CA PRO A 12 -17.03 27.73 2.53
C PRO A 12 -15.54 27.41 2.51
N GLN A 13 -15.00 27.00 3.65
CA GLN A 13 -13.64 26.49 3.69
C GLN A 13 -13.58 25.32 2.71
N ALA A 14 -12.70 25.42 1.74
CA ALA A 14 -12.48 24.33 0.81
C ALA A 14 -12.24 23.06 1.63
N ALA A 15 -13.01 22.00 1.35
CA ALA A 15 -12.82 20.73 2.02
C ALA A 15 -11.33 20.33 1.93
N PRO A 16 -10.72 19.83 3.00
CA PRO A 16 -9.33 19.48 2.98
C PRO A 16 -9.07 18.50 1.83
N THR A 17 -8.19 18.86 0.92
CA THR A 17 -7.82 18.00 -0.21
C THR A 17 -7.15 16.73 0.29
N LYS A 18 -7.51 15.59 -0.29
CA LYS A 18 -6.81 14.32 -0.07
C LYS A 18 -5.63 14.13 -1.04
N LEU A 19 -5.42 15.10 -1.94
CA LEU A 19 -4.31 15.06 -2.88
C LEU A 19 -3.00 15.32 -2.15
N CYS A 20 -2.02 14.48 -2.40
CA CYS A 20 -0.65 14.65 -1.91
C CYS A 20 0.33 14.06 -2.93
N SER A 21 1.60 14.39 -2.80
CA SER A 21 2.63 13.76 -3.62
C SER A 21 2.77 12.28 -3.27
N LEU A 22 3.24 11.49 -4.23
CA LEU A 22 3.51 10.06 -4.00
C LEU A 22 4.55 9.85 -2.89
N ALA A 23 5.57 10.70 -2.84
CA ALA A 23 6.60 10.67 -1.82
C ALA A 23 6.03 10.97 -0.42
N ASP A 24 5.12 11.94 -0.31
CA ASP A 24 4.45 12.26 0.96
C ASP A 24 3.54 11.12 1.41
N LEU A 25 2.83 10.51 0.47
CA LEU A 25 1.97 9.36 0.77
C LEU A 25 2.80 8.20 1.33
N ALA A 26 3.90 7.87 0.68
CA ALA A 26 4.79 6.81 1.13
C ALA A 26 5.43 7.12 2.50
N ARG A 27 5.76 8.40 2.78
CA ARG A 27 6.26 8.80 4.12
C ARG A 27 5.25 8.58 5.23
N ARG A 28 3.94 8.59 4.94
CA ARG A 28 2.88 8.35 5.92
C ARG A 28 2.72 6.88 6.29
N VAL A 29 3.35 5.98 5.56
CA VAL A 29 3.35 4.54 5.86
C VAL A 29 4.50 4.26 6.82
N PRO A 30 4.23 4.03 8.11
CA PRO A 30 5.30 3.75 9.08
C PRO A 30 5.85 2.33 8.91
N ASP A 31 7.10 2.15 9.28
CA ASP A 31 7.68 0.81 9.38
C ASP A 31 6.90 -0.04 10.38
N GLY A 32 6.72 -1.32 10.07
CA GLY A 32 6.02 -2.25 10.93
C GLY A 32 4.48 -2.16 10.88
N CYS A 33 3.90 -1.29 10.06
CA CYS A 33 2.45 -1.18 9.98
C CYS A 33 1.81 -2.30 9.15
N ALA A 34 0.53 -2.55 9.41
CA ALA A 34 -0.33 -3.34 8.54
C ALA A 34 -0.84 -2.46 7.39
N LEU A 35 -0.59 -2.89 6.16
CA LEU A 35 -0.93 -2.15 4.95
C LEU A 35 -1.88 -2.97 4.07
N GLY A 36 -3.14 -2.54 4.00
CA GLY A 36 -4.12 -3.09 3.09
C GLY A 36 -3.93 -2.55 1.67
N LEU A 37 -3.82 -3.42 0.68
CA LEU A 37 -3.65 -3.07 -0.73
C LEU A 37 -4.85 -3.53 -1.56
N GLY A 38 -5.35 -2.67 -2.43
CA GLY A 38 -6.41 -3.00 -3.38
C GLY A 38 -5.89 -3.65 -4.66
N GLY A 39 -6.82 -4.06 -5.54
CA GLY A 39 -6.53 -4.70 -6.82
C GLY A 39 -6.35 -6.21 -6.74
N VAL A 40 -6.10 -6.83 -7.87
CA VAL A 40 -5.92 -8.29 -8.03
C VAL A 40 -4.69 -8.55 -8.90
N PHE A 41 -3.76 -9.33 -8.45
CA PHE A 41 -2.54 -9.72 -9.16
C PHE A 41 -1.84 -8.53 -9.83
N LEU A 42 -1.90 -8.44 -11.18
CA LEU A 42 -1.31 -7.38 -11.99
C LEU A 42 -2.30 -6.24 -12.30
N HIS A 43 -3.57 -6.32 -11.82
CA HIS A 43 -4.61 -5.37 -12.17
C HIS A 43 -4.97 -4.43 -11.02
N ARG A 44 -5.06 -3.14 -11.32
CA ARG A 44 -5.55 -2.08 -10.43
C ARG A 44 -4.85 -2.02 -9.07
N GLY A 45 -3.62 -2.50 -9.00
CA GLY A 45 -2.80 -2.38 -7.79
C GLY A 45 -2.18 -0.98 -7.68
N PRO A 46 -1.83 -0.51 -6.47
CA PRO A 46 -1.19 0.78 -6.24
C PRO A 46 0.31 0.71 -6.52
N PHE A 47 0.70 0.27 -7.73
CA PHE A 47 2.09 -0.07 -8.04
C PHE A 47 3.07 1.11 -7.95
N ALA A 48 2.61 2.33 -8.24
CA ALA A 48 3.43 3.52 -8.06
C ALA A 48 3.81 3.72 -6.58
N LEU A 49 2.83 3.58 -5.68
CA LEU A 49 3.07 3.66 -4.23
C LEU A 49 4.00 2.55 -3.75
N VAL A 50 3.78 1.34 -4.22
CA VAL A 50 4.61 0.18 -3.84
C VAL A 50 6.08 0.39 -4.24
N ARG A 51 6.33 0.89 -5.45
CA ARG A 51 7.68 1.26 -5.88
C ARG A 51 8.29 2.36 -5.02
N GLU A 52 7.49 3.35 -4.64
CA GLU A 52 7.96 4.44 -3.79
C GLU A 52 8.25 3.99 -2.36
N LEU A 53 7.45 3.08 -1.79
CA LEU A 53 7.73 2.46 -0.49
C LEU A 53 9.06 1.71 -0.51
N ALA A 54 9.31 0.93 -1.56
CA ALA A 54 10.57 0.23 -1.75
C ALA A 54 11.75 1.21 -1.89
N ARG A 55 11.58 2.28 -2.68
CA ARG A 55 12.61 3.32 -2.88
C ARG A 55 12.95 4.06 -1.58
N GLN A 56 11.96 4.31 -0.73
CA GLN A 56 12.15 4.96 0.57
C GLN A 56 12.67 4.00 1.65
N GLY A 57 12.83 2.71 1.33
CA GLY A 57 13.36 1.71 2.26
C GLY A 57 12.41 1.36 3.41
N ARG A 58 11.09 1.41 3.20
CA ARG A 58 10.12 0.97 4.21
C ARG A 58 10.33 -0.49 4.57
N ARG A 59 10.17 -0.81 5.84
CA ARG A 59 10.53 -2.13 6.39
C ARG A 59 9.48 -2.69 7.33
N ARG A 60 9.55 -4.00 7.52
CA ARG A 60 8.71 -4.76 8.45
C ARG A 60 7.21 -4.58 8.24
N LEU A 61 6.80 -4.37 6.98
CA LEU A 61 5.40 -4.20 6.64
C LEU A 61 4.66 -5.53 6.77
N GLU A 62 3.43 -5.47 7.25
CA GLU A 62 2.45 -6.54 7.16
C GLU A 62 1.53 -6.24 5.99
N ILE A 63 1.58 -7.04 4.93
CA ILE A 63 0.78 -6.82 3.72
C ILE A 63 -0.50 -7.64 3.80
N ILE A 64 -1.63 -6.96 3.65
CA ILE A 64 -2.97 -7.56 3.67
C ILE A 64 -3.62 -7.34 2.30
N LYS A 65 -3.83 -8.43 1.58
CA LYS A 65 -4.47 -8.41 0.25
C LYS A 65 -4.97 -9.79 -0.11
N SER A 66 -6.20 -9.90 -0.63
CA SER A 66 -6.77 -11.20 -0.99
C SER A 66 -5.99 -11.91 -2.10
N SER A 67 -5.56 -11.19 -3.11
CA SER A 67 -4.88 -11.74 -4.30
C SER A 67 -3.70 -10.86 -4.72
N PRO A 68 -2.63 -10.81 -3.92
CA PRO A 68 -1.44 -10.05 -4.29
C PRO A 68 -0.67 -10.70 -5.43
N GLY A 69 0.09 -9.88 -6.15
CA GLY A 69 0.97 -10.31 -7.22
C GLY A 69 2.24 -9.47 -7.24
N TYR A 70 2.38 -8.64 -8.28
CA TYR A 70 3.56 -7.79 -8.49
C TYR A 70 3.86 -6.87 -7.31
N ASP A 71 2.84 -6.32 -6.67
CA ASP A 71 2.99 -5.41 -5.52
C ASP A 71 3.69 -6.10 -4.35
N LEU A 72 3.20 -7.27 -3.95
CA LEU A 72 3.82 -8.05 -2.89
C LEU A 72 5.21 -8.55 -3.28
N ASP A 73 5.35 -9.04 -4.51
CA ASP A 73 6.62 -9.57 -5.00
C ASP A 73 7.73 -8.52 -4.98
N LEU A 74 7.42 -7.30 -5.43
CA LEU A 74 8.35 -6.17 -5.39
C LEU A 74 8.75 -5.79 -3.96
N LEU A 75 7.79 -5.74 -3.04
CA LEU A 75 8.07 -5.43 -1.63
C LEU A 75 8.90 -6.53 -0.97
N CYS A 76 8.68 -7.80 -1.30
CA CYS A 76 9.52 -8.90 -0.85
C CYS A 76 10.95 -8.79 -1.41
N ARG A 77 11.10 -8.45 -2.71
CA ARG A 77 12.40 -8.19 -3.31
C ARG A 77 13.16 -7.07 -2.59
N ALA A 78 12.45 -6.02 -2.19
CA ALA A 78 13.03 -4.89 -1.46
C ALA A 78 13.33 -5.19 0.03
N GLY A 79 12.98 -6.38 0.53
CA GLY A 79 13.14 -6.73 1.95
C GLY A 79 12.21 -5.95 2.88
N ALA A 80 11.09 -5.46 2.36
CA ALA A 80 10.17 -4.58 3.07
C ALA A 80 9.11 -5.34 3.91
N VAL A 81 8.94 -6.63 3.69
CA VAL A 81 7.80 -7.42 4.22
C VAL A 81 8.24 -8.29 5.39
N ALA A 82 7.52 -8.19 6.50
CA ALA A 82 7.66 -9.09 7.65
C ALA A 82 6.54 -10.14 7.71
N LYS A 83 5.34 -9.80 7.22
CA LYS A 83 4.19 -10.70 7.25
C LYS A 83 3.28 -10.47 6.05
N VAL A 84 2.71 -11.55 5.57
CA VAL A 84 1.72 -11.55 4.48
C VAL A 84 0.43 -12.20 4.98
N ARG A 85 -0.70 -11.52 4.75
CA ARG A 85 -2.04 -12.11 4.88
C ARG A 85 -2.70 -12.10 3.52
N ALA A 86 -2.88 -13.28 2.93
CA ALA A 86 -3.37 -13.42 1.56
C ALA A 86 -4.15 -14.72 1.37
N GLY A 87 -5.05 -14.73 0.39
CA GLY A 87 -5.72 -15.94 -0.05
C GLY A 87 -4.89 -16.69 -1.08
N ILE A 88 -4.51 -16.00 -2.16
CA ILE A 88 -3.68 -16.57 -3.23
C ILE A 88 -2.67 -15.54 -3.72
N VAL A 89 -1.43 -15.96 -3.91
CA VAL A 89 -0.35 -15.10 -4.43
C VAL A 89 0.13 -15.63 -5.76
N ALA A 90 0.01 -14.83 -6.83
CA ALA A 90 0.45 -15.19 -8.17
C ALA A 90 0.69 -13.94 -9.04
N MET A 91 1.44 -14.13 -10.15
CA MET A 91 1.62 -13.11 -11.19
C MET A 91 0.58 -13.21 -12.31
N GLU A 92 -0.45 -13.99 -12.16
CA GLU A 92 -1.45 -14.49 -13.11
C GLU A 92 -1.11 -15.86 -13.71
N GLY A 93 -2.15 -16.51 -14.30
CA GLY A 93 -2.01 -17.86 -14.79
C GLY A 93 -0.89 -18.08 -15.81
N ASN A 94 -0.63 -17.08 -16.65
CA ASN A 94 0.40 -17.17 -17.69
C ASN A 94 1.82 -16.91 -17.18
N PHE A 95 1.98 -16.25 -16.04
CA PHE A 95 3.27 -15.84 -15.48
C PHE A 95 3.68 -16.61 -14.22
N GLY A 96 2.77 -17.42 -13.70
CA GLY A 96 3.02 -18.31 -12.58
C GLY A 96 3.18 -17.63 -11.23
N LEU A 97 4.04 -18.19 -10.42
CA LEU A 97 4.23 -17.76 -9.03
C LEU A 97 5.07 -16.48 -8.95
N ALA A 98 4.81 -15.69 -7.91
CA ALA A 98 5.61 -14.52 -7.55
C ALA A 98 6.97 -14.97 -6.97
N PRO A 99 8.11 -14.81 -7.68
CA PRO A 99 9.36 -15.48 -7.33
C PRO A 99 10.01 -14.94 -6.06
N TRP A 100 9.96 -13.63 -5.85
CA TRP A 100 10.56 -13.01 -4.66
C TRP A 100 9.73 -13.24 -3.40
N TYR A 101 8.40 -13.24 -3.53
CA TYR A 101 7.51 -13.64 -2.47
C TYR A 101 7.78 -15.09 -2.06
N ARG A 102 7.79 -16.02 -3.01
CA ARG A 102 8.08 -17.42 -2.75
C ARG A 102 9.41 -17.60 -1.99
N ARG A 103 10.45 -16.95 -2.48
CA ARG A 103 11.77 -16.97 -1.84
C ARG A 103 11.74 -16.44 -0.40
N ALA A 104 11.03 -15.33 -0.17
CA ALA A 104 10.90 -14.74 1.17
C ALA A 104 10.23 -15.70 2.15
N ILE A 105 9.17 -16.40 1.71
CA ILE A 105 8.48 -17.40 2.55
C ILE A 105 9.35 -18.63 2.79
N GLU A 106 9.97 -19.19 1.76
CA GLU A 106 10.85 -20.36 1.86
C GLU A 106 12.06 -20.10 2.79
N ARG A 107 12.60 -18.89 2.77
CA ARG A 107 13.70 -18.45 3.63
C ARG A 107 13.28 -17.96 5.01
N ARG A 108 11.99 -17.94 5.28
CA ARG A 108 11.43 -17.41 6.53
C ARG A 108 11.79 -15.93 6.79
N GLU A 109 12.03 -15.17 5.71
CA GLU A 109 12.22 -13.72 5.77
C GLU A 109 10.90 -12.99 6.02
N ALA A 110 9.78 -13.60 5.61
CA ALA A 110 8.42 -13.13 5.88
C ALA A 110 7.54 -14.29 6.35
N ALA A 111 6.64 -14.02 7.29
CA ALA A 111 5.62 -14.98 7.73
C ALA A 111 4.41 -14.96 6.79
N LEU A 112 3.77 -16.10 6.59
CA LEU A 112 2.54 -16.23 5.82
C LEU A 112 1.39 -16.63 6.74
N GLU A 113 0.26 -15.91 6.59
CA GLU A 113 -1.02 -16.28 7.17
C GLU A 113 -2.03 -16.34 6.02
N GLU A 114 -2.54 -17.53 5.74
CA GLU A 114 -3.48 -17.75 4.66
C GLU A 114 -4.91 -17.44 5.11
N HIS A 115 -5.64 -16.73 4.28
CA HIS A 115 -7.05 -16.41 4.46
C HIS A 115 -7.81 -16.72 3.18
N ALA A 116 -8.88 -17.43 3.32
CA ALA A 116 -9.81 -17.71 2.21
C ALA A 116 -10.79 -16.54 2.01
#